data_8ab049a3babcb0cac1d1cbc4595c8793
#
_entry.id   8ab049a3babcb0cac1d1cbc4595c8793
#
_cell.length_a   1.000
_cell.length_b   1.000
_cell.length_c   1.000
_cell.angle_alpha   90.00
_cell.angle_beta   90.00
_cell.angle_gamma   90.00
#
_symmetry.space_group_name_H-M   'P 1'
#
loop_
_entity.id
_entity.type
_entity.pdbx_description
1 polymer ?
#
loop_
_entity_poly.entity_id
_entity_poly.type
_entity_poly.pdbx_seq_one_letter_code
_entity_poly.pdbx_strand_id
1 'polypeptide(L)'
;GVIYALLLIFVIFQASPKQREKLFLSKIGYLFVLSSVANVSWLFLWHYEQIILSLIPMFALLGTLIAIYLRLQIGQSYVPLKEKLFVHLPFSVYLGWITVAPIANVAAALTAIRWDGWGLGDVTWTILVIVISLIITLAVIITRRDVAFGLVIVWALIGIIVKQIERQSIVVTAGIGAIVITIALIALSLGSKLK
;
A
#
# COMPACT_ATOMS: atom_id res chain seq x y z
N GLY A 1 11.68 6.51 -2.43
CA GLY A 1 12.40 6.43 -3.71
C GLY A 1 11.74 5.47 -4.71
N VAL A 2 11.56 4.18 -4.36
CA VAL A 2 11.07 3.12 -5.28
C VAL A 2 9.72 3.45 -5.90
N ILE A 3 8.73 3.89 -5.12
CA ILE A 3 7.39 4.24 -5.62
C ILE A 3 7.47 5.34 -6.67
N TYR A 4 8.19 6.42 -6.39
CA TYR A 4 8.32 7.54 -7.35
C TYR A 4 9.07 7.13 -8.62
N ALA A 5 10.08 6.25 -8.52
CA ALA A 5 10.73 5.70 -9.70
C ALA A 5 9.76 4.87 -10.56
N LEU A 6 8.95 4.01 -9.93
CA LEU A 6 7.93 3.24 -10.63
C LEU A 6 6.85 4.12 -11.26
N LEU A 7 6.41 5.17 -10.58
CA LEU A 7 5.43 6.13 -11.11
C LEU A 7 6.03 6.93 -12.27
N LEU A 8 7.30 7.32 -12.21
CA LEU A 8 7.99 7.96 -13.34
C LEU A 8 8.04 7.06 -14.56
N ILE A 9 8.38 5.78 -14.37
CA ILE A 9 8.35 4.78 -15.46
C ILE A 9 6.94 4.66 -16.04
N PHE A 10 5.91 4.61 -15.20
CA PHE A 10 4.51 4.59 -15.65
C PHE A 10 4.18 5.83 -16.48
N VAL A 11 4.54 7.04 -16.01
CA VAL A 11 4.28 8.31 -16.72
C VAL A 11 4.95 8.32 -18.09
N ILE A 12 6.22 7.89 -18.19
CA ILE A 12 6.93 7.79 -19.46
C ILE A 12 6.27 6.76 -20.38
N PHE A 13 5.88 5.60 -19.83
CA PHE A 13 5.22 4.54 -20.60
C PHE A 13 3.88 5.00 -21.17
N GLN A 14 3.02 5.61 -20.35
CA GLN A 14 1.70 6.09 -20.80
C GLN A 14 1.79 7.23 -21.84
N ALA A 15 2.84 8.07 -21.78
CA ALA A 15 3.04 9.19 -22.70
C ALA A 15 3.40 8.73 -24.13
N SER A 16 3.79 7.47 -24.31
CA SER A 16 4.13 6.94 -25.63
C SER A 16 2.91 6.94 -26.57
N PRO A 17 3.06 7.37 -27.83
CA PRO A 17 1.96 7.39 -28.82
C PRO A 17 1.27 6.02 -28.98
N LYS A 18 2.01 4.92 -28.80
CA LYS A 18 1.50 3.53 -28.89
C LYS A 18 0.51 3.16 -27.79
N GLN A 19 0.39 3.99 -26.73
CA GLN A 19 -0.49 3.75 -25.60
C GLN A 19 -1.81 4.53 -25.68
N ARG A 20 -1.96 5.51 -26.60
CA ARG A 20 -3.10 6.45 -26.64
C ARG A 20 -4.48 5.78 -26.65
N GLU A 21 -4.59 4.62 -27.30
CA GLU A 21 -5.85 3.87 -27.42
C GLU A 21 -5.96 2.70 -26.44
N LYS A 22 -5.03 2.58 -25.50
CA LYS A 22 -5.03 1.46 -24.55
C LYS A 22 -6.09 1.65 -23.45
N LEU A 23 -6.80 0.57 -23.19
CA LEU A 23 -7.92 0.54 -22.23
C LEU A 23 -7.52 0.94 -20.81
N PHE A 24 -6.28 0.69 -20.39
CA PHE A 24 -5.83 1.08 -19.06
C PHE A 24 -5.88 2.61 -18.84
N LEU A 25 -5.65 3.43 -19.89
CA LEU A 25 -5.73 4.88 -19.77
C LEU A 25 -7.15 5.35 -19.41
N SER A 26 -8.18 4.79 -20.06
CA SER A 26 -9.57 5.12 -19.74
C SER A 26 -9.98 4.59 -18.36
N LYS A 27 -9.47 3.43 -17.96
CA LYS A 27 -9.71 2.86 -16.63
C LYS A 27 -9.10 3.72 -15.51
N ILE A 28 -7.89 4.23 -15.69
CA ILE A 28 -7.23 5.12 -14.74
C ILE A 28 -7.86 6.51 -14.76
N GLY A 29 -8.06 7.08 -15.95
CA GLY A 29 -8.67 8.40 -16.15
C GLY A 29 -8.03 9.47 -15.27
N TYR A 30 -8.85 10.33 -14.69
CA TYR A 30 -8.40 11.40 -13.79
C TYR A 30 -7.99 10.94 -12.38
N LEU A 31 -8.18 9.66 -12.02
CA LEU A 31 -7.85 9.16 -10.69
C LEU A 31 -6.35 9.28 -10.39
N PHE A 32 -5.49 9.13 -11.40
CA PHE A 32 -4.05 9.31 -11.20
C PHE A 32 -3.70 10.77 -10.89
N VAL A 33 -4.34 11.72 -11.55
CA VAL A 33 -4.16 13.15 -11.25
C VAL A 33 -4.66 13.46 -9.84
N LEU A 34 -5.83 12.95 -9.45
CA LEU A 34 -6.37 13.11 -8.10
C LEU A 34 -5.47 12.51 -7.04
N SER A 35 -4.92 11.30 -7.28
CA SER A 35 -3.96 10.67 -6.37
C SER A 35 -2.67 11.50 -6.25
N SER A 36 -2.19 12.09 -7.34
CA SER A 36 -1.00 12.94 -7.32
C SER A 36 -1.24 14.23 -6.55
N VAL A 37 -2.38 14.90 -6.76
CA VAL A 37 -2.77 16.08 -5.98
C VAL A 37 -2.91 15.76 -4.51
N ALA A 38 -3.58 14.64 -4.16
CA ALA A 38 -3.73 14.21 -2.79
C ALA A 38 -2.36 13.92 -2.13
N ASN A 39 -1.44 13.26 -2.85
CA ASN A 39 -0.10 12.98 -2.34
C ASN A 39 0.71 14.27 -2.08
N VAL A 40 0.66 15.22 -3.02
CA VAL A 40 1.33 16.52 -2.86
C VAL A 40 0.73 17.30 -1.69
N SER A 41 -0.60 17.37 -1.59
CA SER A 41 -1.29 18.02 -0.48
C SER A 41 -0.94 17.41 0.86
N TRP A 42 -0.88 16.07 0.93
CA TRP A 42 -0.44 15.35 2.13
C TRP A 42 0.99 15.73 2.51
N LEU A 43 1.92 15.78 1.54
CA LEU A 43 3.32 16.14 1.77
C LEU A 43 3.45 17.53 2.38
N PHE A 44 2.74 18.52 1.84
CA PHE A 44 2.74 19.89 2.36
C PHE A 44 2.17 19.95 3.78
N LEU A 45 0.99 19.38 4.01
CA LEU A 45 0.36 19.38 5.33
C LEU A 45 1.22 18.68 6.38
N TRP A 46 1.87 17.57 6.00
CA TRP A 46 2.79 16.86 6.88
C TRP A 46 4.04 17.69 7.17
N HIS A 47 4.62 18.34 6.16
CA HIS A 47 5.81 19.18 6.31
C HIS A 47 5.56 20.38 7.23
N TYR A 48 4.37 20.98 7.16
CA TYR A 48 3.97 22.09 8.02
C TYR A 48 3.30 21.64 9.32
N GLU A 49 3.50 20.40 9.74
CA GLU A 49 3.01 19.81 10.99
C GLU A 49 1.49 19.87 11.16
N GLN A 50 0.73 20.03 10.07
CA GLN A 50 -0.74 19.98 10.08
C GLN A 50 -1.22 18.52 10.08
N ILE A 51 -0.81 17.75 11.10
CA ILE A 51 -0.94 16.28 11.13
C ILE A 51 -2.40 15.83 11.02
N ILE A 52 -3.32 16.50 11.72
CA ILE A 52 -4.75 16.15 11.68
C ILE A 52 -5.33 16.41 10.29
N LEU A 53 -5.04 17.58 9.70
CA LEU A 53 -5.51 17.95 8.36
C LEU A 53 -4.92 17.03 7.28
N SER A 54 -3.72 16.51 7.49
CA SER A 54 -3.06 15.59 6.55
C SER A 54 -3.80 14.27 6.37
N LEU A 55 -4.70 13.89 7.30
CA LEU A 55 -5.55 12.71 7.17
C LEU A 55 -6.50 12.82 5.96
N ILE A 56 -7.01 14.00 5.64
CA ILE A 56 -7.94 14.19 4.52
C ILE A 56 -7.31 13.77 3.19
N PRO A 57 -6.18 14.37 2.75
CA PRO A 57 -5.53 13.94 1.51
C PRO A 57 -4.96 12.53 1.60
N MET A 58 -4.57 12.02 2.77
CA MET A 58 -4.12 10.65 2.94
C MET A 58 -5.23 9.64 2.62
N PHE A 59 -6.43 9.83 3.15
CA PHE A 59 -7.58 8.96 2.82
C PHE A 59 -8.09 9.16 1.40
N ALA A 60 -8.04 10.37 0.84
CA ALA A 60 -8.34 10.62 -0.57
C ALA A 60 -7.35 9.87 -1.48
N LEU A 61 -6.06 9.88 -1.14
CA LEU A 61 -5.02 9.12 -1.83
C LEU A 61 -5.30 7.61 -1.77
N LEU A 62 -5.60 7.08 -0.59
CA LEU A 62 -5.94 5.66 -0.42
C LEU A 62 -7.17 5.30 -1.29
N GLY A 63 -8.24 6.07 -1.22
CA GLY A 63 -9.46 5.82 -1.98
C GLY A 63 -9.25 5.87 -3.51
N THR A 64 -8.47 6.83 -4.00
CA THR A 64 -8.15 6.93 -5.44
C THR A 64 -7.29 5.77 -5.91
N LEU A 65 -6.31 5.32 -5.12
CA LEU A 65 -5.48 4.16 -5.46
C LEU A 65 -6.26 2.84 -5.42
N ILE A 66 -7.16 2.66 -4.45
CA ILE A 66 -8.09 1.52 -4.44
C ILE A 66 -8.95 1.53 -5.71
N ALA A 67 -9.50 2.68 -6.10
CA ALA A 67 -10.31 2.79 -7.30
C ALA A 67 -9.52 2.43 -8.57
N ILE A 68 -8.28 2.91 -8.73
CA ILE A 68 -7.39 2.55 -9.83
C ILE A 68 -7.13 1.04 -9.84
N TYR A 69 -6.75 0.49 -8.70
CA TYR A 69 -6.43 -0.93 -8.51
C TYR A 69 -7.59 -1.84 -8.91
N LEU A 70 -8.82 -1.49 -8.49
CA LEU A 70 -10.03 -2.24 -8.81
C LEU A 70 -10.41 -2.10 -10.29
N ARG A 71 -10.33 -0.89 -10.87
CA ARG A 71 -10.64 -0.66 -12.30
C ARG A 71 -9.66 -1.35 -13.24
N LEU A 72 -8.39 -1.41 -12.88
CA LEU A 72 -7.37 -2.15 -13.63
C LEU A 72 -7.50 -3.67 -13.44
N GLN A 73 -8.29 -4.12 -12.43
CA GLN A 73 -8.40 -5.53 -12.06
C GLN A 73 -7.02 -6.18 -11.80
N ILE A 74 -6.15 -5.46 -11.06
CA ILE A 74 -4.80 -5.93 -10.78
C ILE A 74 -4.85 -7.30 -10.10
N GLY A 75 -4.03 -8.21 -10.61
CA GLY A 75 -3.95 -9.59 -10.16
C GLY A 75 -5.03 -10.54 -10.71
N GLN A 76 -6.11 -10.02 -11.32
CA GLN A 76 -7.22 -10.80 -11.86
C GLN A 76 -7.31 -10.75 -13.40
N SER A 77 -6.87 -9.64 -14.03
CA SER A 77 -6.90 -9.51 -15.47
C SER A 77 -5.64 -10.10 -16.12
N TYR A 78 -5.84 -10.75 -17.27
CA TYR A 78 -4.73 -11.15 -18.11
C TYR A 78 -4.32 -9.98 -19.02
N VAL A 79 -3.11 -9.47 -18.80
CA VAL A 79 -2.56 -8.34 -19.56
C VAL A 79 -1.16 -8.66 -20.07
N PRO A 80 -0.71 -8.02 -21.18
CA PRO A 80 0.66 -8.19 -21.68
C PRO A 80 1.70 -7.85 -20.60
N LEU A 81 2.87 -8.51 -20.67
CA LEU A 81 3.95 -8.32 -19.69
C LEU A 81 4.34 -6.84 -19.50
N LYS A 82 4.37 -6.06 -20.60
CA LYS A 82 4.67 -4.62 -20.53
C LYS A 82 3.65 -3.85 -19.70
N GLU A 83 2.37 -4.14 -19.88
CA GLU A 83 1.30 -3.51 -19.08
C GLU A 83 1.40 -3.96 -17.62
N LYS A 84 1.69 -5.24 -17.37
CA LYS A 84 1.91 -5.76 -16.02
C LYS A 84 3.07 -5.04 -15.32
N LEU A 85 4.20 -4.84 -15.99
CA LEU A 85 5.39 -4.23 -15.39
C LEU A 85 5.30 -2.71 -15.28
N PHE A 86 4.71 -2.03 -16.27
CA PHE A 86 4.74 -0.57 -16.36
C PHE A 86 3.44 0.10 -15.89
N VAL A 87 2.36 -0.67 -15.67
CA VAL A 87 1.08 -0.15 -15.17
C VAL A 87 0.69 -0.85 -13.87
N HIS A 88 0.51 -2.19 -13.89
CA HIS A 88 0.01 -2.91 -12.72
C HIS A 88 0.99 -2.86 -11.54
N LEU A 89 2.28 -3.13 -11.77
CA LEU A 89 3.29 -3.15 -10.72
C LEU A 89 3.44 -1.80 -9.98
N PRO A 90 3.53 -0.63 -10.66
CA PRO A 90 3.58 0.65 -9.98
C PRO A 90 2.39 0.88 -9.03
N PHE A 91 1.16 0.64 -9.50
CA PHE A 91 -0.02 0.84 -8.67
C PHE A 91 -0.18 -0.21 -7.58
N SER A 92 0.26 -1.44 -7.79
CA SER A 92 0.30 -2.48 -6.76
C SER A 92 1.25 -2.10 -5.63
N VAL A 93 2.48 -1.71 -5.95
CA VAL A 93 3.48 -1.28 -4.95
C VAL A 93 3.01 -0.02 -4.23
N TYR A 94 2.46 0.94 -4.96
CA TYR A 94 1.97 2.19 -4.38
C TYR A 94 0.79 1.96 -3.43
N LEU A 95 -0.20 1.17 -3.84
CA LEU A 95 -1.32 0.82 -2.97
C LEU A 95 -0.85 0.04 -1.74
N GLY A 96 0.05 -0.93 -1.90
CA GLY A 96 0.63 -1.66 -0.77
C GLY A 96 1.22 -0.72 0.29
N TRP A 97 1.99 0.28 -0.13
CA TRP A 97 2.53 1.29 0.78
C TRP A 97 1.44 2.17 1.41
N ILE A 98 0.49 2.65 0.59
CA ILE A 98 -0.62 3.50 1.07
C ILE A 98 -1.68 2.71 1.85
N THR A 99 -1.59 1.40 1.94
CA THR A 99 -2.39 0.62 2.90
C THR A 99 -1.82 0.75 4.33
N VAL A 100 -0.51 0.92 4.48
CA VAL A 100 0.16 1.05 5.78
C VAL A 100 0.33 2.51 6.21
N ALA A 101 0.62 3.41 5.29
CA ALA A 101 0.90 4.81 5.60
C ALA A 101 -0.22 5.55 6.36
N PRO A 102 -1.53 5.39 6.04
CA PRO A 102 -2.62 5.98 6.80
C PRO A 102 -2.65 5.55 8.25
N ILE A 103 -2.25 4.32 8.55
CA ILE A 103 -2.19 3.79 9.92
C ILE A 103 -1.20 4.61 10.74
N ALA A 104 0.00 4.82 10.21
CA ALA A 104 1.02 5.65 10.86
C ALA A 104 0.56 7.11 10.98
N ASN A 105 -0.11 7.65 9.96
CA ASN A 105 -0.65 9.02 9.99
C ASN A 105 -1.75 9.17 11.06
N VAL A 106 -2.68 8.21 11.16
CA VAL A 106 -3.71 8.20 12.21
C VAL A 106 -3.07 8.09 13.59
N ALA A 107 -2.09 7.21 13.78
CA ALA A 107 -1.38 7.08 15.05
C ALA A 107 -0.71 8.41 15.47
N ALA A 108 -0.06 9.10 14.53
CA ALA A 108 0.54 10.41 14.77
C ALA A 108 -0.52 11.47 15.14
N ALA A 109 -1.66 11.48 14.45
CA ALA A 109 -2.77 12.40 14.74
C ALA A 109 -3.38 12.15 16.13
N LEU A 110 -3.60 10.88 16.50
CA LEU A 110 -4.11 10.50 17.82
C LEU A 110 -3.13 10.90 18.93
N THR A 111 -1.83 10.73 18.70
CA THR A 111 -0.78 11.19 19.63
C THR A 111 -0.80 12.72 19.76
N ALA A 112 -0.97 13.46 18.66
CA ALA A 112 -1.02 14.92 18.67
C ALA A 112 -2.18 15.48 19.50
N ILE A 113 -3.34 14.81 19.49
CA ILE A 113 -4.51 15.19 20.31
C ILE A 113 -4.50 14.58 21.72
N ARG A 114 -3.42 13.89 22.10
CA ARG A 114 -3.28 13.20 23.41
C ARG A 114 -4.43 12.24 23.70
N TRP A 115 -4.87 11.48 22.69
CA TRP A 115 -5.92 10.47 22.86
C TRP A 115 -5.49 9.40 23.86
N ASP A 116 -6.40 9.05 24.80
CA ASP A 116 -6.14 8.12 25.91
C ASP A 116 -6.12 6.64 25.50
N GLY A 117 -6.37 6.33 24.21
CA GLY A 117 -6.37 4.95 23.73
C GLY A 117 -7.55 4.11 24.23
N TRP A 118 -8.60 4.71 24.78
CA TRP A 118 -9.69 4.02 25.49
C TRP A 118 -9.17 3.10 26.60
N GLY A 119 -8.12 3.52 27.29
CA GLY A 119 -7.47 2.74 28.33
C GLY A 119 -6.58 1.60 27.83
N LEU A 120 -6.44 1.40 26.52
CA LEU A 120 -5.51 0.44 25.93
C LEU A 120 -4.15 1.11 25.68
N GLY A 121 -3.07 0.42 26.05
CA GLY A 121 -1.72 0.92 25.81
C GLY A 121 -1.32 0.89 24.34
N ASP A 122 -0.34 1.73 23.95
CA ASP A 122 0.20 1.86 22.59
C ASP A 122 0.62 0.52 21.97
N VAL A 123 1.18 -0.39 22.78
CA VAL A 123 1.60 -1.72 22.33
C VAL A 123 0.40 -2.53 21.86
N THR A 124 -0.70 -2.51 22.62
CA THR A 124 -1.92 -3.25 22.27
C THR A 124 -2.53 -2.72 20.98
N TRP A 125 -2.63 -1.40 20.83
CA TRP A 125 -3.11 -0.77 19.59
C TRP A 125 -2.24 -1.13 18.39
N THR A 126 -0.92 -1.10 18.56
CA THR A 126 0.02 -1.47 17.49
C THR A 126 -0.17 -2.93 17.07
N ILE A 127 -0.32 -3.85 18.02
CA ILE A 127 -0.58 -5.27 17.72
C ILE A 127 -1.91 -5.44 16.97
N LEU A 128 -2.99 -4.81 17.43
CA LEU A 128 -4.30 -4.88 16.77
C LEU A 128 -4.22 -4.42 15.31
N VAL A 129 -3.54 -3.31 15.06
CA VAL A 129 -3.39 -2.76 13.72
C VAL A 129 -2.53 -3.67 12.82
N ILE A 130 -1.47 -4.26 13.35
CA ILE A 130 -0.66 -5.26 12.61
C ILE A 130 -1.52 -6.47 12.22
N VAL A 131 -2.34 -6.98 13.15
CA VAL A 131 -3.24 -8.13 12.87
C VAL A 131 -4.28 -7.77 11.81
N ILE A 132 -4.91 -6.59 11.90
CA ILE A 132 -5.86 -6.13 10.87
C ILE A 132 -5.16 -6.01 9.51
N SER A 133 -3.97 -5.41 9.46
CA SER A 133 -3.18 -5.30 8.23
C SER A 133 -2.82 -6.67 7.65
N LEU A 134 -2.51 -7.65 8.49
CA LEU A 134 -2.24 -9.03 8.08
C LEU A 134 -3.48 -9.66 7.43
N ILE A 135 -4.66 -9.53 8.05
CA ILE A 135 -5.92 -10.05 7.51
C ILE A 135 -6.23 -9.45 6.13
N ILE A 136 -6.14 -8.12 6.01
CA ILE A 136 -6.35 -7.43 4.73
C ILE A 136 -5.35 -7.92 3.68
N THR A 137 -4.07 -8.04 4.04
CA THR A 137 -3.02 -8.49 3.14
C THR A 137 -3.26 -9.91 2.63
N LEU A 138 -3.61 -10.83 3.52
CA LEU A 138 -3.94 -12.20 3.14
C LEU A 138 -5.18 -12.25 2.24
N ALA A 139 -6.21 -11.45 2.52
CA ALA A 139 -7.37 -11.35 1.66
C ALA A 139 -6.99 -10.86 0.25
N VAL A 140 -6.12 -9.85 0.11
CA VAL A 140 -5.61 -9.37 -1.18
C VAL A 140 -4.78 -10.45 -1.88
N ILE A 141 -3.86 -11.13 -1.18
CA ILE A 141 -3.04 -12.20 -1.74
C ILE A 141 -3.92 -13.34 -2.29
N ILE A 142 -4.90 -13.78 -1.52
CA ILE A 142 -5.77 -14.91 -1.89
C ILE A 142 -6.69 -14.53 -3.05
N THR A 143 -7.33 -13.35 -3.00
CA THR A 143 -8.35 -12.96 -3.99
C THR A 143 -7.75 -12.34 -5.25
N ARG A 144 -6.64 -11.62 -5.14
CA ARG A 144 -6.01 -10.87 -6.23
C ARG A 144 -4.70 -11.48 -6.73
N ARG A 145 -4.12 -12.42 -5.99
CA ARG A 145 -2.80 -13.03 -6.34
C ARG A 145 -1.70 -11.99 -6.57
N ASP A 146 -1.75 -10.90 -5.82
CA ASP A 146 -0.83 -9.78 -6.00
C ASP A 146 0.39 -9.92 -5.10
N VAL A 147 1.47 -10.44 -5.71
CA VAL A 147 2.75 -10.67 -5.03
C VAL A 147 3.42 -9.34 -4.65
N ALA A 148 3.34 -8.33 -5.53
CA ALA A 148 4.01 -7.05 -5.28
C ALA A 148 3.42 -6.31 -4.08
N PHE A 149 2.08 -6.31 -3.95
CA PHE A 149 1.39 -5.79 -2.78
C PHE A 149 1.88 -6.48 -1.49
N GLY A 150 1.89 -7.83 -1.49
CA GLY A 150 2.33 -8.60 -0.31
C GLY A 150 3.78 -8.32 0.08
N LEU A 151 4.70 -8.19 -0.89
CA LEU A 151 6.10 -7.87 -0.62
C LEU A 151 6.29 -6.48 0.01
N VAL A 152 5.47 -5.50 -0.37
CA VAL A 152 5.50 -4.17 0.27
C VAL A 152 5.09 -4.25 1.73
N ILE A 153 4.08 -5.06 2.06
CA ILE A 153 3.66 -5.23 3.46
C ILE A 153 4.74 -5.96 4.28
N VAL A 154 5.38 -7.01 3.71
CA VAL A 154 6.54 -7.64 4.37
C VAL A 154 7.63 -6.62 4.67
N TRP A 155 7.96 -5.76 3.69
CA TRP A 155 8.95 -4.70 3.89
C TRP A 155 8.53 -3.70 4.98
N ALA A 156 7.26 -3.31 5.03
CA ALA A 156 6.73 -2.44 6.08
C ALA A 156 6.83 -3.08 7.47
N LEU A 157 6.51 -4.38 7.59
CA LEU A 157 6.64 -5.13 8.85
C LEU A 157 8.09 -5.22 9.31
N ILE A 158 9.04 -5.42 8.39
CA ILE A 158 10.48 -5.38 8.70
C ILE A 158 10.86 -3.98 9.24
N GLY A 159 10.35 -2.92 8.64
CA GLY A 159 10.54 -1.55 9.13
C GLY A 159 10.01 -1.35 10.55
N ILE A 160 8.86 -1.94 10.89
CA ILE A 160 8.29 -1.92 12.24
C ILE A 160 9.21 -2.67 13.21
N ILE A 161 9.70 -3.85 12.85
CA ILE A 161 10.64 -4.65 13.68
C ILE A 161 11.88 -3.82 14.02
N VAL A 162 12.50 -3.20 13.02
CA VAL A 162 13.70 -2.38 13.22
C VAL A 162 13.42 -1.18 14.11
N LYS A 163 12.29 -0.49 13.91
CA LYS A 163 11.93 0.70 14.69
C LYS A 163 11.53 0.38 16.13
N GLN A 164 10.92 -0.77 16.37
CA GLN A 164 10.31 -1.15 17.65
C GLN A 164 11.12 -2.25 18.38
N ILE A 165 12.44 -2.32 18.14
CA ILE A 165 13.30 -3.41 18.61
C ILE A 165 13.25 -3.64 20.13
N GLU A 166 12.99 -2.59 20.91
CA GLU A 166 12.88 -2.65 22.37
C GLU A 166 11.52 -3.20 22.84
N ARG A 167 10.50 -3.18 21.97
CA ARG A 167 9.13 -3.62 22.29
C ARG A 167 8.87 -5.02 21.76
N GLN A 168 9.32 -6.02 22.51
CA GLN A 168 9.38 -7.43 22.07
C GLN A 168 8.04 -7.98 21.55
N SER A 169 6.91 -7.62 22.16
CA SER A 169 5.57 -8.05 21.71
C SER A 169 5.25 -7.57 20.29
N ILE A 170 5.64 -6.33 19.95
CA ILE A 170 5.44 -5.77 18.60
C ILE A 170 6.35 -6.48 17.60
N VAL A 171 7.63 -6.68 17.96
CA VAL A 171 8.64 -7.34 17.14
C VAL A 171 8.19 -8.77 16.78
N VAL A 172 7.73 -9.55 17.79
CA VAL A 172 7.24 -10.90 17.59
C VAL A 172 6.00 -10.92 16.68
N THR A 173 5.03 -10.04 16.94
CA THR A 173 3.80 -9.98 16.13
C THR A 173 4.10 -9.60 14.67
N ALA A 174 4.94 -8.59 14.45
CA ALA A 174 5.34 -8.18 13.11
C ALA A 174 6.16 -9.28 12.40
N GLY A 175 7.04 -9.97 13.13
CA GLY A 175 7.83 -11.09 12.62
C GLY A 175 6.94 -12.26 12.18
N ILE A 176 5.99 -12.67 13.02
CA ILE A 176 5.00 -13.71 12.66
C ILE A 176 4.22 -13.27 11.41
N GLY A 177 3.74 -12.02 11.36
CA GLY A 177 3.03 -11.47 10.20
C GLY A 177 3.85 -11.54 8.91
N ALA A 178 5.13 -11.13 8.97
CA ALA A 178 6.04 -11.19 7.83
C ALA A 178 6.27 -12.63 7.33
N ILE A 179 6.43 -13.58 8.25
CA ILE A 179 6.60 -15.01 7.93
C ILE A 179 5.32 -15.55 7.27
N VAL A 180 4.14 -15.29 7.85
CA VAL A 180 2.85 -15.77 7.32
C VAL A 180 2.60 -15.24 5.90
N ILE A 181 2.83 -13.94 5.67
CA ILE A 181 2.70 -13.36 4.33
C ILE A 181 3.69 -14.01 3.36
N THR A 182 4.96 -14.19 3.76
CA THR A 182 5.99 -14.79 2.92
C THR A 182 5.62 -16.23 2.52
N ILE A 183 5.13 -17.04 3.47
CA ILE A 183 4.64 -18.39 3.19
C ILE A 183 3.46 -18.35 2.19
N ALA A 184 2.51 -17.45 2.39
CA ALA A 184 1.37 -17.29 1.48
C ALA A 184 1.83 -16.91 0.05
N LEU A 185 2.81 -16.04 -0.10
CA LEU A 185 3.38 -15.64 -1.39
C LEU A 185 4.12 -16.81 -2.08
N ILE A 186 4.87 -17.61 -1.31
CA ILE A 186 5.55 -18.81 -1.84
C ILE A 186 4.51 -19.83 -2.31
N ALA A 187 3.50 -20.13 -1.49
CA ALA A 187 2.42 -21.04 -1.85
C ALA A 187 1.69 -20.61 -3.14
N LEU A 188 1.41 -19.29 -3.26
CA LEU A 188 0.82 -18.71 -4.46
C LEU A 188 1.70 -18.94 -5.70
N SER A 189 3.02 -18.72 -5.57
CA SER A 189 3.98 -18.83 -6.66
C SER A 189 4.14 -20.28 -7.12
N LEU A 190 4.13 -21.24 -6.20
CA LEU A 190 4.19 -22.69 -6.51
C LEU A 190 2.89 -23.16 -7.17
N GLY A 191 1.72 -22.76 -6.65
CA GLY A 191 0.43 -23.13 -7.21
C GLY A 191 0.16 -22.57 -8.62
N SER A 192 0.86 -21.50 -9.01
CA SER A 192 0.75 -20.93 -10.37
C SER A 192 1.58 -21.69 -11.43
N LYS A 193 2.56 -22.47 -11.02
CA LYS A 193 3.41 -23.30 -11.92
C LYS A 193 2.80 -24.68 -12.21
N LEU A 194 1.79 -25.08 -11.45
CA LEU A 194 1.15 -26.40 -11.57
C LEU A 194 -0.15 -26.37 -12.42
N LYS A 195 -0.54 -25.19 -12.91
CA LYS A 195 -1.65 -24.97 -13.85
C LYS A 195 -1.13 -24.45 -15.18
#